data_6ee2a368ebb02726945413ac1cb0e57d
#
_entry.id   6ee2a368ebb02726945413ac1cb0e57d
#
_cell.length_a   1.000
_cell.length_b   1.000
_cell.length_c   1.000
_cell.angle_alpha   90.00
_cell.angle_beta   90.00
_cell.angle_gamma   90.00
#
_symmetry.space_group_name_H-M   'P 1'
#
loop_
_entity.id
_entity.type
_entity.pdbx_description
1 polymer ?
#
loop_
_entity_poly.entity_id
_entity_poly.type
_entity_poly.pdbx_seq_one_letter_code
_entity_poly.pdbx_strand_id
1 'polypeptide(L)'
;MTYLMVVRVPADANPTREEGDPTAWVEASEGQRSFGDRLRPPQDATCVRVREGRTLVTHGPFVEIAEQIAGFDLLTVDDEETAVRIALTHPVAKFGALELRKTHPFELPDGTVDDVPFIGEPISYVMLMGAEPGTPEPAPGEEGLPAAWIDLAGDADRGGARLRPAEEAVTVKVRDEKPLATHGPFAELAEQVAGYQLLDVPDLDAAIALAAAHPASRLGVIEIRPRWPIWEQ
;
A
#
# COMPACT_ATOMS: atom_id res chain seq x y z
N MET A 1 -11.14 10.98 -6.28
CA MET A 1 -10.90 9.51 -6.17
C MET A 1 -9.52 9.29 -5.58
N THR A 2 -9.41 8.40 -4.61
CA THR A 2 -8.10 8.09 -4.01
C THR A 2 -7.58 6.74 -4.49
N TYR A 3 -6.28 6.69 -4.77
CA TYR A 3 -5.57 5.49 -5.20
C TYR A 3 -4.36 5.25 -4.29
N LEU A 4 -4.13 4.00 -3.94
CA LEU A 4 -2.82 3.51 -3.55
C LEU A 4 -2.07 3.13 -4.83
N MET A 5 -1.02 3.84 -5.15
CA MET A 5 -0.08 3.46 -6.21
C MET A 5 1.02 2.62 -5.60
N VAL A 6 1.04 1.32 -5.88
CA VAL A 6 2.07 0.40 -5.41
C VAL A 6 3.24 0.44 -6.39
N VAL A 7 4.41 0.79 -5.90
CA VAL A 7 5.65 0.85 -6.69
C VAL A 7 6.33 -0.51 -6.65
N ARG A 8 6.42 -1.18 -7.80
CA ARG A 8 7.02 -2.51 -7.95
C ARG A 8 8.30 -2.44 -8.76
N VAL A 9 9.34 -3.07 -8.23
CA VAL A 9 10.68 -3.09 -8.84
C VAL A 9 11.14 -4.54 -8.98
N PRO A 10 11.65 -4.97 -10.15
CA PRO A 10 12.28 -6.29 -10.31
C PRO A 10 13.38 -6.49 -9.27
N ALA A 11 13.46 -7.69 -8.69
CA ALA A 11 14.43 -8.01 -7.64
C ALA A 11 15.90 -7.88 -8.12
N ASP A 12 16.13 -8.03 -9.42
CA ASP A 12 17.41 -7.89 -10.10
C ASP A 12 17.64 -6.49 -10.72
N ALA A 13 16.67 -5.59 -10.60
CA ALA A 13 16.82 -4.22 -11.10
C ALA A 13 17.91 -3.49 -10.30
N ASN A 14 18.79 -2.85 -11.04
CA ASN A 14 19.87 -2.05 -10.46
C ASN A 14 19.92 -0.67 -11.15
N PRO A 15 18.86 0.16 -10.98
CA PRO A 15 18.85 1.48 -11.56
C PRO A 15 19.97 2.33 -10.95
N THR A 16 20.52 3.22 -11.74
CA THR A 16 21.38 4.27 -11.19
C THR A 16 20.59 5.17 -10.25
N ARG A 17 21.27 5.92 -9.41
CA ARG A 17 20.61 6.87 -8.50
C ARG A 17 19.73 7.87 -9.27
N GLU A 18 20.22 8.38 -10.38
CA GLU A 18 19.49 9.33 -11.23
C GLU A 18 18.24 8.70 -11.87
N GLU A 19 18.34 7.46 -12.37
CA GLU A 19 17.20 6.75 -12.96
C GLU A 19 16.10 6.42 -11.95
N GLY A 20 16.46 6.23 -10.68
CA GLY A 20 15.53 5.89 -9.61
C GLY A 20 15.06 7.07 -8.76
N ASP A 21 15.57 8.29 -9.01
CA ASP A 21 15.26 9.47 -8.19
C ASP A 21 13.84 9.98 -8.46
N PRO A 22 12.92 9.92 -7.50
CA PRO A 22 11.55 10.40 -7.68
C PRO A 22 11.38 11.90 -7.41
N THR A 23 12.43 12.64 -7.04
CA THR A 23 12.33 14.02 -6.55
C THR A 23 11.55 14.92 -7.50
N ALA A 24 11.93 14.97 -8.77
CA ALA A 24 11.25 15.79 -9.77
C ALA A 24 9.80 15.34 -10.01
N TRP A 25 9.52 14.05 -9.88
CA TRP A 25 8.17 13.51 -9.99
C TRP A 25 7.31 13.90 -8.77
N VAL A 26 7.86 13.84 -7.56
CA VAL A 26 7.17 14.27 -6.33
C VAL A 26 6.78 15.75 -6.43
N GLU A 27 7.70 16.61 -6.88
CA GLU A 27 7.42 18.03 -7.09
C GLU A 27 6.33 18.25 -8.17
N ALA A 28 6.40 17.52 -9.28
CA ALA A 28 5.44 17.64 -10.38
C ALA A 28 4.03 17.09 -10.04
N SER A 29 3.91 16.21 -9.05
CA SER A 29 2.64 15.64 -8.59
C SER A 29 2.08 16.35 -7.35
N GLU A 30 2.65 17.48 -6.94
CA GLU A 30 2.15 18.29 -5.83
C GLU A 30 0.66 18.64 -6.03
N GLY A 31 -0.13 18.53 -4.95
CA GLY A 31 -1.58 18.75 -4.99
C GLY A 31 -2.41 17.54 -5.44
N GLN A 32 -1.77 16.51 -6.01
CA GLN A 32 -2.42 15.25 -6.40
C GLN A 32 -1.86 14.06 -5.61
N ARG A 33 -0.63 14.16 -5.16
CA ARG A 33 0.01 13.22 -4.26
C ARG A 33 -0.12 13.74 -2.83
N SER A 34 -0.83 13.00 -1.98
CA SER A 34 -1.03 13.36 -0.57
C SER A 34 0.09 12.85 0.33
N PHE A 35 0.64 11.67 0.03
CA PHE A 35 1.74 11.05 0.76
C PHE A 35 2.38 9.93 -0.08
N GLY A 36 3.57 9.52 0.27
CA GLY A 36 4.21 8.33 -0.27
C GLY A 36 5.67 8.26 0.13
N ASP A 37 6.21 7.04 0.14
CA ASP A 37 7.59 6.79 0.48
C ASP A 37 8.11 5.48 -0.10
N ARG A 38 9.43 5.32 -0.03
CA ARG A 38 10.08 4.03 -0.21
C ARG A 38 9.82 3.15 1.00
N LEU A 39 9.82 1.86 0.77
CA LEU A 39 9.82 0.86 1.83
C LEU A 39 11.21 0.20 1.90
N ARG A 40 11.63 -0.15 3.10
CA ARG A 40 12.86 -0.93 3.26
C ARG A 40 12.74 -2.25 2.48
N PRO A 41 13.88 -2.87 2.10
CA PRO A 41 13.86 -4.09 1.29
C PRO A 41 12.93 -5.18 1.85
N PRO A 42 12.38 -6.07 1.01
CA PRO A 42 11.47 -7.12 1.47
C PRO A 42 12.03 -8.04 2.56
N GLN A 43 13.35 -8.16 2.65
CA GLN A 43 14.03 -8.90 3.72
C GLN A 43 13.79 -8.30 5.10
N ASP A 44 13.48 -7.00 5.17
CA ASP A 44 13.13 -6.28 6.40
C ASP A 44 11.62 -6.35 6.70
N ALA A 45 10.84 -7.06 5.89
CA ALA A 45 9.42 -7.27 6.12
C ALA A 45 9.18 -8.26 7.27
N THR A 46 8.07 -8.06 7.96
CA THR A 46 7.57 -9.00 8.97
C THR A 46 6.12 -9.29 8.69
N CYS A 47 5.78 -10.57 8.53
CA CYS A 47 4.41 -11.00 8.29
C CYS A 47 3.76 -11.50 9.56
N VAL A 48 2.52 -11.07 9.80
CA VAL A 48 1.71 -11.44 10.96
C VAL A 48 0.42 -12.10 10.50
N ARG A 49 0.14 -13.29 11.01
CA ARG A 49 -1.13 -14.00 10.87
C ARG A 49 -1.65 -14.40 12.24
N VAL A 50 -2.96 -14.46 12.40
CA VAL A 50 -3.57 -15.04 13.60
C VAL A 50 -4.37 -16.27 13.18
N ARG A 51 -4.03 -17.42 13.71
CA ARG A 51 -4.71 -18.68 13.43
C ARG A 51 -5.00 -19.40 14.76
N GLU A 52 -6.25 -19.82 14.96
CA GLU A 52 -6.67 -20.51 16.19
C GLU A 52 -6.31 -19.73 17.48
N GLY A 53 -6.40 -18.40 17.43
CA GLY A 53 -6.07 -17.51 18.55
C GLY A 53 -4.56 -17.34 18.82
N ARG A 54 -3.69 -17.89 17.97
CA ARG A 54 -2.23 -17.75 18.07
C ARG A 54 -1.71 -16.78 17.04
N THR A 55 -0.87 -15.86 17.47
CA THR A 55 -0.11 -14.97 16.59
C THR A 55 1.08 -15.71 16.00
N LEU A 56 1.15 -15.76 14.68
CA LEU A 56 2.25 -16.34 13.92
C LEU A 56 3.00 -15.17 13.26
N VAL A 57 4.30 -15.08 13.53
CA VAL A 57 5.18 -14.06 12.99
C VAL A 57 6.25 -14.73 12.14
N THR A 58 6.43 -14.25 10.92
CA THR A 58 7.48 -14.73 10.01
C THR A 58 8.24 -13.54 9.44
N HIS A 59 9.52 -13.72 9.13
CA HIS A 59 10.34 -12.70 8.47
C HIS A 59 10.27 -12.86 6.95
N GLY A 60 10.34 -11.73 6.26
CA GLY A 60 10.20 -11.65 4.81
C GLY A 60 8.78 -11.30 4.35
N PRO A 61 8.61 -11.04 3.04
CA PRO A 61 7.33 -10.66 2.46
C PRO A 61 6.34 -11.83 2.44
N PHE A 62 5.03 -11.51 2.37
CA PHE A 62 4.01 -12.56 2.31
C PHE A 62 3.95 -13.27 0.94
N VAL A 63 4.43 -12.62 -0.11
CA VAL A 63 4.58 -13.21 -1.46
C VAL A 63 5.99 -12.95 -1.97
N GLU A 64 6.68 -14.03 -2.34
CA GLU A 64 7.95 -13.96 -3.04
C GLU A 64 7.69 -13.98 -4.55
N ILE A 65 7.87 -12.82 -5.20
CA ILE A 65 7.73 -12.65 -6.64
C ILE A 65 8.94 -11.91 -7.21
N ALA A 66 9.09 -12.00 -8.53
CA ALA A 66 10.19 -11.36 -9.24
C ALA A 66 10.18 -9.83 -9.09
N GLU A 67 8.98 -9.22 -8.96
CA GLU A 67 8.83 -7.79 -8.73
C GLU A 67 8.37 -7.52 -7.29
N GLN A 68 9.22 -6.86 -6.55
CA GLN A 68 9.03 -6.56 -5.14
C GLN A 68 8.38 -5.20 -4.95
N ILE A 69 7.56 -5.06 -3.90
CA ILE A 69 7.04 -3.76 -3.49
C ILE A 69 8.19 -2.95 -2.88
N ALA A 70 8.58 -1.87 -3.55
CA ALA A 70 9.69 -1.00 -3.17
C ALA A 70 9.22 0.32 -2.54
N GLY A 71 7.95 0.66 -2.71
CA GLY A 71 7.36 1.88 -2.21
C GLY A 71 5.88 1.97 -2.52
N PHE A 72 5.29 3.09 -2.13
CA PHE A 72 3.90 3.40 -2.42
C PHE A 72 3.71 4.92 -2.46
N ASP A 73 2.64 5.35 -3.13
CA ASP A 73 2.15 6.72 -3.11
C ASP A 73 0.62 6.73 -3.00
N LEU A 74 0.10 7.72 -2.31
CA LEU A 74 -1.33 8.01 -2.21
C LEU A 74 -1.64 9.18 -3.16
N LEU A 75 -2.50 8.91 -4.13
CA LEU A 75 -2.92 9.89 -5.12
C LEU A 75 -4.40 10.23 -4.89
N THR A 76 -4.71 11.51 -4.86
CA THR A 76 -6.09 12.02 -4.87
C THR A 76 -6.30 12.81 -6.16
N VAL A 77 -7.13 12.29 -7.04
CA VAL A 77 -7.33 12.78 -8.40
C VAL A 77 -8.80 12.74 -8.80
N ASP A 78 -9.16 13.50 -9.82
CA ASP A 78 -10.54 13.60 -10.31
C ASP A 78 -10.99 12.33 -11.04
N ASP A 79 -10.08 11.70 -11.79
CA ASP A 79 -10.37 10.52 -12.62
C ASP A 79 -9.17 9.57 -12.76
N GLU A 80 -9.43 8.38 -13.29
CA GLU A 80 -8.43 7.33 -13.51
C GLU A 80 -7.40 7.73 -14.58
N GLU A 81 -7.80 8.47 -15.61
CA GLU A 81 -6.89 8.91 -16.67
C GLU A 81 -5.78 9.80 -16.09
N THR A 82 -6.14 10.66 -15.14
CA THR A 82 -5.19 11.50 -14.40
C THR A 82 -4.26 10.66 -13.53
N ALA A 83 -4.77 9.65 -12.81
CA ALA A 83 -3.92 8.73 -12.04
C ALA A 83 -2.91 7.99 -12.93
N VAL A 84 -3.36 7.47 -14.08
CA VAL A 84 -2.51 6.79 -15.07
C VAL A 84 -1.45 7.73 -15.62
N ARG A 85 -1.81 8.97 -15.96
CA ARG A 85 -0.86 9.97 -16.45
C ARG A 85 0.24 10.28 -15.43
N ILE A 86 -0.11 10.43 -14.15
CA ILE A 86 0.84 10.64 -13.06
C ILE A 86 1.76 9.41 -12.92
N ALA A 87 1.20 8.21 -12.92
CA ALA A 87 1.97 6.98 -12.82
C ALA A 87 2.95 6.79 -14.01
N LEU A 88 2.55 7.15 -15.22
CA LEU A 88 3.41 7.07 -16.42
C LEU A 88 4.66 7.95 -16.33
N THR A 89 4.61 9.03 -15.57
CA THR A 89 5.75 9.95 -15.41
C THR A 89 6.66 9.55 -14.24
N HIS A 90 6.25 8.58 -13.40
CA HIS A 90 7.07 8.09 -12.31
C HIS A 90 8.34 7.38 -12.84
N PRO A 91 9.54 7.66 -12.28
CA PRO A 91 10.79 7.10 -12.81
C PRO A 91 10.78 5.56 -12.87
N VAL A 92 10.19 4.89 -11.88
CA VAL A 92 10.10 3.42 -11.85
C VAL A 92 9.29 2.84 -13.02
N ALA A 93 8.39 3.59 -13.66
CA ALA A 93 7.63 3.09 -14.79
C ALA A 93 8.52 2.56 -15.92
N LYS A 94 9.76 3.08 -16.04
CA LYS A 94 10.73 2.72 -17.09
C LYS A 94 11.38 1.36 -16.87
N PHE A 95 11.58 0.93 -15.62
CA PHE A 95 12.27 -0.33 -15.31
C PHE A 95 11.48 -1.27 -14.39
N GLY A 96 10.43 -0.79 -13.76
CA GLY A 96 9.51 -1.53 -12.91
C GLY A 96 8.07 -1.44 -13.38
N ALA A 97 7.14 -1.38 -12.43
CA ALA A 97 5.72 -1.19 -12.68
C ALA A 97 5.07 -0.40 -11.55
N LEU A 98 4.02 0.34 -11.89
CA LEU A 98 3.14 0.99 -10.94
C LEU A 98 1.77 0.30 -11.01
N GLU A 99 1.25 -0.14 -9.86
CA GLU A 99 -0.08 -0.72 -9.77
C GLU A 99 -0.99 0.28 -9.06
N LEU A 100 -1.93 0.84 -9.79
CA LEU A 100 -2.94 1.77 -9.26
C LEU A 100 -4.09 0.96 -8.69
N ARG A 101 -4.31 1.06 -7.39
CA ARG A 101 -5.36 0.39 -6.65
C ARG A 101 -6.30 1.43 -6.06
N LYS A 102 -7.53 1.50 -6.56
CA LYS A 102 -8.54 2.41 -6.04
C LYS A 102 -8.93 2.02 -4.61
N THR A 103 -9.05 3.02 -3.73
CA THR A 103 -9.54 2.79 -2.38
C THR A 103 -11.06 2.67 -2.35
N HIS A 104 -11.60 1.97 -1.34
CA HIS A 104 -12.98 2.14 -0.96
C HIS A 104 -13.16 3.52 -0.31
N PRO A 105 -14.28 4.19 -0.55
CA PRO A 105 -14.62 5.39 0.20
C PRO A 105 -14.58 5.09 1.69
N PHE A 106 -13.97 5.98 2.46
CA PHE A 106 -13.98 5.88 3.92
C PHE A 106 -15.20 6.64 4.43
N GLU A 107 -16.14 5.93 5.06
CA GLU A 107 -17.32 6.53 5.68
C GLU A 107 -17.01 6.87 7.13
N LEU A 108 -17.06 8.16 7.46
CA LEU A 108 -16.88 8.64 8.82
C LEU A 108 -18.11 8.30 9.68
N PRO A 109 -17.97 8.24 11.02
CA PRO A 109 -19.09 7.93 11.92
C PRO A 109 -20.30 8.88 11.81
N ASP A 110 -20.12 10.07 11.26
CA ASP A 110 -21.17 11.05 10.99
C ASP A 110 -21.86 10.86 9.63
N GLY A 111 -21.47 9.84 8.86
CA GLY A 111 -22.01 9.52 7.54
C GLY A 111 -21.39 10.35 6.40
N THR A 112 -20.38 11.16 6.69
CA THR A 112 -19.60 11.82 5.63
C THR A 112 -18.62 10.82 5.01
N VAL A 113 -18.37 10.95 3.70
CA VAL A 113 -17.39 10.14 2.99
C VAL A 113 -16.10 10.93 2.89
N ASP A 114 -15.04 10.44 3.52
CA ASP A 114 -13.71 11.00 3.36
C ASP A 114 -12.90 10.13 2.39
N ASP A 115 -12.46 10.75 1.30
CA ASP A 115 -11.62 10.09 0.29
C ASP A 115 -10.12 10.20 0.63
N VAL A 116 -9.77 10.75 1.83
CA VAL A 116 -8.36 10.93 2.22
C VAL A 116 -7.98 9.98 3.34
N PRO A 117 -7.54 8.77 3.01
CA PRO A 117 -7.14 7.75 3.99
C PRO A 117 -5.75 8.00 4.57
N PHE A 118 -5.42 9.25 4.86
CA PHE A 118 -4.15 9.67 5.44
C PHE A 118 -4.37 10.83 6.41
N ILE A 119 -3.96 10.65 7.67
CA ILE A 119 -4.20 11.62 8.77
C ILE A 119 -3.01 12.57 8.95
N GLY A 120 -1.80 12.15 8.57
CA GLY A 120 -0.60 12.96 8.71
C GLY A 120 0.64 12.20 9.17
N GLU A 121 1.78 12.87 9.11
CA GLU A 121 3.06 12.37 9.61
C GLU A 121 3.21 12.62 11.14
N PRO A 122 4.13 11.94 11.84
CA PRO A 122 5.10 10.99 11.31
C PRO A 122 4.51 9.60 11.04
N ILE A 123 5.19 8.82 10.17
CA ILE A 123 4.90 7.42 9.89
C ILE A 123 6.20 6.63 10.04
N SER A 124 6.14 5.51 10.74
CA SER A 124 7.29 4.62 10.93
C SER A 124 7.16 3.30 10.17
N TYR A 125 5.93 2.78 10.04
CA TYR A 125 5.65 1.51 9.38
C TYR A 125 4.41 1.60 8.50
N VAL A 126 4.39 0.72 7.49
CA VAL A 126 3.21 0.46 6.67
C VAL A 126 2.80 -0.99 6.86
N MET A 127 1.54 -1.24 7.14
CA MET A 127 0.93 -2.56 7.08
C MET A 127 0.26 -2.72 5.71
N LEU A 128 0.62 -3.78 5.00
CA LEU A 128 -0.05 -4.21 3.77
C LEU A 128 -0.86 -5.47 4.09
N MET A 129 -2.17 -5.41 3.89
CA MET A 129 -3.06 -6.54 4.12
C MET A 129 -3.09 -7.40 2.87
N GLY A 130 -2.60 -8.64 2.99
CA GLY A 130 -2.69 -9.65 1.95
C GLY A 130 -3.95 -10.50 2.14
N ALA A 131 -4.71 -10.67 1.07
CA ALA A 131 -5.87 -11.54 1.02
C ALA A 131 -5.82 -12.45 -0.19
N GLU A 132 -6.40 -13.65 -0.08
CA GLU A 132 -6.56 -14.55 -1.21
C GLU A 132 -7.57 -13.97 -2.21
N PRO A 133 -7.36 -14.15 -3.53
CA PRO A 133 -8.34 -13.76 -4.54
C PRO A 133 -9.72 -14.38 -4.23
N GLY A 134 -10.77 -13.58 -4.34
CA GLY A 134 -12.12 -14.02 -4.02
C GLY A 134 -12.46 -14.06 -2.52
N THR A 135 -11.59 -13.56 -1.65
CA THR A 135 -11.98 -13.32 -0.25
C THR A 135 -13.22 -12.42 -0.22
N PRO A 136 -14.32 -12.84 0.44
CA PRO A 136 -15.55 -12.06 0.46
C PRO A 136 -15.32 -10.64 0.98
N GLU A 137 -15.96 -9.69 0.34
CA GLU A 137 -16.03 -8.35 0.90
C GLU A 137 -16.84 -8.34 2.20
N PRO A 138 -16.52 -7.47 3.17
CA PRO A 138 -17.35 -7.29 4.35
C PRO A 138 -18.79 -6.95 3.95
N ALA A 139 -19.72 -7.35 4.79
CA ALA A 139 -21.11 -6.97 4.59
C ALA A 139 -21.27 -5.44 4.71
N PRO A 140 -22.30 -4.85 4.05
CA PRO A 140 -22.59 -3.41 4.21
C PRO A 140 -22.73 -3.03 5.69
N GLY A 141 -21.95 -2.00 6.10
CA GLY A 141 -21.84 -1.56 7.48
C GLY A 141 -20.76 -2.25 8.31
N GLU A 142 -20.02 -3.22 7.74
CA GLU A 142 -18.88 -3.90 8.37
C GLU A 142 -17.54 -3.52 7.70
N GLU A 143 -17.53 -2.49 6.86
CA GLU A 143 -16.37 -2.09 6.08
C GLU A 143 -15.29 -1.38 6.91
N GLY A 144 -15.68 -0.83 8.06
CA GLY A 144 -14.80 -0.08 8.96
C GLY A 144 -13.94 -0.96 9.86
N LEU A 145 -12.96 -0.33 10.48
CA LEU A 145 -12.17 -0.98 11.53
C LEU A 145 -13.01 -1.11 12.81
N PRO A 146 -12.88 -2.24 13.55
CA PRO A 146 -13.55 -2.40 14.83
C PRO A 146 -13.14 -1.31 15.82
N ALA A 147 -14.11 -0.77 16.58
CA ALA A 147 -13.85 0.24 17.61
C ALA A 147 -12.72 -0.17 18.57
N ALA A 148 -12.67 -1.45 18.95
CA ALA A 148 -11.63 -1.97 19.82
C ALA A 148 -10.21 -1.88 19.21
N TRP A 149 -10.08 -1.96 17.87
CA TRP A 149 -8.80 -1.75 17.21
C TRP A 149 -8.45 -0.27 17.15
N ILE A 150 -9.44 0.57 16.83
CA ILE A 150 -9.28 2.04 16.79
C ILE A 150 -8.83 2.55 18.16
N ASP A 151 -9.48 2.12 19.22
CA ASP A 151 -9.12 2.48 20.60
C ASP A 151 -7.70 1.99 20.98
N LEU A 152 -7.32 0.80 20.51
CA LEU A 152 -5.98 0.24 20.78
C LEU A 152 -4.89 1.00 20.02
N ALA A 153 -5.13 1.33 18.76
CA ALA A 153 -4.17 2.04 17.92
C ALA A 153 -4.04 3.51 18.34
N GLY A 154 -5.16 4.15 18.68
CA GLY A 154 -5.17 5.54 19.12
C GLY A 154 -4.36 6.46 18.18
N ASP A 155 -3.48 7.26 18.76
CA ASP A 155 -2.63 8.19 18.02
C ASP A 155 -1.56 7.49 17.15
N ALA A 156 -1.36 6.19 17.29
CA ALA A 156 -0.45 5.43 16.41
C ALA A 156 -1.04 5.19 15.03
N ASP A 157 -2.36 5.24 14.89
CA ASP A 157 -3.03 5.15 13.59
C ASP A 157 -2.84 6.44 12.80
N ARG A 158 -2.29 6.32 11.60
CA ARG A 158 -2.08 7.43 10.67
C ARG A 158 -2.94 7.33 9.42
N GLY A 159 -3.98 6.52 9.47
CA GLY A 159 -4.91 6.30 8.38
C GLY A 159 -4.60 5.05 7.57
N GLY A 160 -5.56 4.65 6.78
CA GLY A 160 -5.51 3.47 5.94
C GLY A 160 -6.75 3.32 5.11
N ALA A 161 -6.75 2.37 4.20
CA ALA A 161 -7.93 2.08 3.40
C ALA A 161 -7.97 0.61 2.96
N ARG A 162 -9.19 0.12 2.77
CA ARG A 162 -9.43 -1.04 1.93
C ARG A 162 -9.26 -0.65 0.47
N LEU A 163 -8.77 -1.59 -0.31
CA LEU A 163 -8.64 -1.45 -1.75
C LEU A 163 -9.81 -2.15 -2.45
N ARG A 164 -10.25 -1.58 -3.55
CA ARG A 164 -11.20 -2.23 -4.44
C ARG A 164 -10.61 -3.53 -4.99
N PRO A 165 -11.46 -4.47 -5.51
CA PRO A 165 -10.97 -5.72 -6.08
C PRO A 165 -9.77 -5.53 -7.00
N ALA A 166 -8.86 -6.48 -6.99
CA ALA A 166 -7.62 -6.38 -7.76
C ALA A 166 -7.86 -6.38 -9.27
N GLU A 167 -8.97 -6.91 -9.72
CA GLU A 167 -9.43 -6.90 -11.11
C GLU A 167 -9.71 -5.47 -11.63
N GLU A 168 -9.98 -4.54 -10.71
CA GLU A 168 -10.16 -3.11 -11.00
C GLU A 168 -8.83 -2.32 -11.00
N ALA A 169 -7.71 -2.97 -10.73
CA ALA A 169 -6.41 -2.34 -10.76
C ALA A 169 -6.02 -1.88 -12.18
N VAL A 170 -5.14 -0.89 -12.25
CA VAL A 170 -4.47 -0.52 -13.50
C VAL A 170 -2.98 -0.65 -13.31
N THR A 171 -2.35 -1.50 -14.10
CA THR A 171 -0.89 -1.66 -14.12
C THR A 171 -0.28 -0.78 -15.21
N VAL A 172 0.66 0.07 -14.80
CA VAL A 172 1.30 1.08 -15.65
C VAL A 172 2.80 0.78 -15.78
N LYS A 173 3.31 0.79 -17.00
CA LYS A 173 4.73 0.61 -17.35
C LYS A 173 5.11 1.50 -18.53
N VAL A 174 6.39 1.76 -18.68
CA VAL A 174 6.96 2.33 -19.92
C VAL A 174 8.02 1.35 -20.44
N ARG A 175 7.88 0.91 -21.68
CA ARG A 175 8.83 0.00 -22.34
C ARG A 175 9.13 0.52 -23.75
N ASP A 176 10.41 0.59 -24.09
CA ASP A 176 10.86 1.14 -25.38
C ASP A 176 10.24 2.52 -25.66
N GLU A 177 10.21 3.38 -24.63
CA GLU A 177 9.60 4.72 -24.66
C GLU A 177 8.06 4.72 -24.91
N LYS A 178 7.42 3.56 -24.91
CA LYS A 178 5.98 3.44 -25.12
C LYS A 178 5.27 3.27 -23.78
N PRO A 179 4.26 4.12 -23.50
CA PRO A 179 3.41 3.93 -22.33
C PRO A 179 2.52 2.70 -22.51
N LEU A 180 2.41 1.92 -21.45
CA LEU A 180 1.56 0.74 -21.38
C LEU A 180 0.70 0.87 -20.11
N ALA A 181 -0.61 0.84 -20.27
CA ALA A 181 -1.56 0.74 -19.17
C ALA A 181 -2.46 -0.45 -19.46
N THR A 182 -2.55 -1.37 -18.50
CA THR A 182 -3.38 -2.57 -18.61
C THR A 182 -4.29 -2.68 -17.42
N HIS A 183 -5.58 -2.97 -17.64
CA HIS A 183 -6.50 -3.27 -16.56
C HIS A 183 -6.21 -4.65 -15.99
N GLY A 184 -6.38 -4.77 -14.67
CA GLY A 184 -6.07 -5.93 -13.88
C GLY A 184 -4.81 -5.75 -13.02
N PRO A 185 -4.61 -6.67 -12.05
CA PRO A 185 -3.47 -6.62 -11.14
C PRO A 185 -2.16 -6.85 -11.90
N PHE A 186 -1.07 -6.42 -11.27
CA PHE A 186 0.27 -6.60 -11.82
C PHE A 186 0.60 -8.07 -12.12
N ALA A 187 0.16 -8.97 -11.27
CA ALA A 187 0.31 -10.42 -11.43
C ALA A 187 -0.87 -11.16 -10.79
N GLU A 188 -1.19 -12.33 -11.31
CA GLU A 188 -2.11 -13.27 -10.65
C GLU A 188 -1.36 -13.93 -9.48
N LEU A 189 -1.58 -13.45 -8.28
CA LEU A 189 -0.93 -13.91 -7.06
C LEU A 189 -1.91 -14.67 -6.18
N ALA A 190 -1.37 -15.61 -5.41
CA ALA A 190 -2.13 -16.35 -4.40
C ALA A 190 -2.66 -15.45 -3.27
N GLU A 191 -1.95 -14.37 -2.99
CA GLU A 191 -2.38 -13.32 -2.06
C GLU A 191 -2.12 -11.97 -2.72
N GLN A 192 -3.09 -11.07 -2.63
CA GLN A 192 -3.02 -9.72 -3.21
C GLN A 192 -3.21 -8.67 -2.12
N VAL A 193 -2.62 -7.50 -2.33
CA VAL A 193 -2.82 -6.37 -1.41
C VAL A 193 -4.30 -5.95 -1.46
N ALA A 194 -5.01 -6.14 -0.36
CA ALA A 194 -6.43 -5.82 -0.21
C ALA A 194 -6.67 -4.54 0.60
N GLY A 195 -5.63 -4.01 1.23
CA GLY A 195 -5.68 -2.80 2.02
C GLY A 195 -4.31 -2.40 2.55
N TYR A 196 -4.25 -1.23 3.13
CA TYR A 196 -3.08 -0.75 3.84
C TYR A 196 -3.47 0.02 5.10
N GLN A 197 -2.55 0.11 6.05
CA GLN A 197 -2.64 0.96 7.25
C GLN A 197 -1.27 1.58 7.51
N LEU A 198 -1.26 2.86 7.81
CA LEU A 198 -0.07 3.63 8.15
C LEU A 198 0.04 3.74 9.67
N LEU A 199 1.22 3.50 10.20
CA LEU A 199 1.44 3.51 11.65
C LEU A 199 2.61 4.42 12.03
N ASP A 200 2.44 5.10 13.16
CA ASP A 200 3.52 5.75 13.88
C ASP A 200 3.71 5.08 15.25
N VAL A 201 4.64 4.16 15.31
CA VAL A 201 4.96 3.39 16.51
C VAL A 201 6.46 3.37 16.77
N PRO A 202 6.89 3.21 18.03
CA PRO A 202 8.29 3.32 18.40
C PRO A 202 9.17 2.19 17.85
N ASP A 203 8.60 0.99 17.64
CA ASP A 203 9.36 -0.20 17.25
C ASP A 203 8.49 -1.25 16.55
N LEU A 204 9.14 -2.30 16.07
CA LEU A 204 8.51 -3.41 15.37
C LEU A 204 7.57 -4.23 16.29
N ASP A 205 7.87 -4.34 17.56
CA ASP A 205 7.03 -5.11 18.49
C ASP A 205 5.67 -4.45 18.68
N ALA A 206 5.64 -3.11 18.77
CA ALA A 206 4.40 -2.33 18.79
C ALA A 206 3.62 -2.49 17.47
N ALA A 207 4.29 -2.46 16.32
CA ALA A 207 3.66 -2.71 15.03
C ALA A 207 3.06 -4.13 14.94
N ILE A 208 3.78 -5.16 15.42
CA ILE A 208 3.30 -6.55 15.47
C ILE A 208 2.06 -6.67 16.37
N ALA A 209 2.04 -5.98 17.51
CA ALA A 209 0.89 -6.02 18.41
C ALA A 209 -0.37 -5.46 17.75
N LEU A 210 -0.26 -4.31 17.05
CA LEU A 210 -1.37 -3.73 16.30
C LEU A 210 -1.80 -4.60 15.12
N ALA A 211 -0.86 -5.17 14.38
CA ALA A 211 -1.15 -6.09 13.29
C ALA A 211 -1.86 -7.37 13.79
N ALA A 212 -1.45 -7.94 14.90
CA ALA A 212 -2.10 -9.12 15.49
C ALA A 212 -3.54 -8.83 15.94
N ALA A 213 -3.80 -7.62 16.42
CA ALA A 213 -5.14 -7.18 16.82
C ALA A 213 -6.04 -6.83 15.62
N HIS A 214 -5.44 -6.46 14.46
CA HIS A 214 -6.17 -6.07 13.27
C HIS A 214 -6.97 -7.24 12.68
N PRO A 215 -8.23 -7.03 12.24
CA PRO A 215 -9.08 -8.13 11.73
C PRO A 215 -8.48 -8.85 10.53
N ALA A 216 -7.77 -8.15 9.64
CA ALA A 216 -7.14 -8.75 8.47
C ALA A 216 -6.13 -9.86 8.80
N SER A 217 -5.49 -9.84 9.98
CA SER A 217 -4.56 -10.90 10.39
C SER A 217 -5.22 -12.27 10.56
N ARG A 218 -6.54 -12.30 10.78
CA ARG A 218 -7.34 -13.52 10.92
C ARG A 218 -7.86 -14.02 9.58
N LEU A 219 -8.10 -13.10 8.63
CA LEU A 219 -8.62 -13.43 7.30
C LEU A 219 -7.51 -13.78 6.32
N GLY A 220 -6.37 -13.10 6.40
CA GLY A 220 -5.24 -13.27 5.50
C GLY A 220 -3.91 -13.12 6.23
N VAL A 221 -3.10 -12.22 5.75
CA VAL A 221 -1.79 -11.87 6.30
C VAL A 221 -1.64 -10.35 6.37
N ILE A 222 -0.88 -9.87 7.33
CA ILE A 222 -0.42 -8.49 7.36
C ILE A 222 1.09 -8.48 7.22
N GLU A 223 1.59 -7.83 6.19
CA GLU A 223 3.01 -7.54 6.00
C GLU A 223 3.31 -6.17 6.58
N ILE A 224 4.18 -6.13 7.56
CA ILE A 224 4.68 -4.89 8.16
C ILE A 224 5.98 -4.53 7.45
N ARG A 225 6.05 -3.34 6.89
CA ARG A 225 7.23 -2.80 6.21
C ARG A 225 7.69 -1.52 6.91
N PRO A 226 8.95 -1.47 7.35
CA PRO A 226 9.54 -0.21 7.79
C PRO A 226 9.56 0.78 6.62
N ARG A 227 9.22 2.02 6.91
CA ARG A 227 9.36 3.12 5.97
C ARG A 227 10.85 3.43 5.74
N TRP A 228 11.17 3.85 4.54
CA TRP A 228 12.48 4.39 4.18
C TRP A 228 12.27 5.75 3.50
N PRO A 229 12.30 6.86 4.24
CA PRO A 229 12.00 8.16 3.71
C PRO A 229 12.80 8.48 2.45
N ILE A 230 12.17 9.10 1.47
CA ILE A 230 12.78 9.42 0.16
C ILE A 230 14.06 10.26 0.35
N TRP A 231 14.08 11.10 1.38
CA TRP A 231 15.16 12.06 1.64
C TRP A 231 16.25 11.53 2.60
N GLU A 232 16.06 10.36 3.20
CA GLU A 232 17.10 9.69 3.98
C GLU A 232 18.00 8.85 3.08
N GLN A 233 19.32 9.08 3.16
CA GLN A 233 20.34 8.36 2.39
C GLN A 233 21.06 7.32 3.23
#